data_1c4edeca8142175be0313903705ec821
#
_entry.id   1c4edeca8142175be0313903705ec821
#
_cell.length_a   1.000
_cell.length_b   1.000
_cell.length_c   1.000
_cell.angle_alpha   90.00
_cell.angle_beta   90.00
_cell.angle_gamma   90.00
#
_symmetry.space_group_name_H-M   'P 1'
#
loop_
_entity.id
_entity.type
_entity.pdbx_description
1 polymer ?
#
loop_
_entity_poly.entity_id
_entity_poly.type
_entity_poly.pdbx_seq_one_letter_code
_entity_poly.pdbx_strand_id
1 'polypeptide(L)'
;MPKSFIARSAFILCLGLIVAAAAFIGMKYFDQSTATKKTSALIGGPFNLVDHTGKAVSEKDFQGKYMLIYFGYTYCPDVCPTSLTLLSEAMDIIEAKDPALAKLVTPVFITVDPERDTVSAMNDYVENFYPTMIGLTGTTEQVSAAAKSYRVFYQKAEVEDSNEYLMDHSSITYLMGPDSNYVKHYGHGTGPDVMAASMLEILTQ
;
A
#
# COMPACT_ATOMS: atom_id res chain seq x y z
N MET A 1 12.32 74.25 -16.28
CA MET A 1 12.70 72.94 -15.75
C MET A 1 12.59 71.92 -16.87
N PRO A 2 13.62 71.08 -17.12
CA PRO A 2 13.64 70.27 -18.34
C PRO A 2 12.68 69.11 -18.24
N LYS A 3 11.67 69.06 -19.17
CA LYS A 3 10.69 67.98 -19.32
C LYS A 3 11.33 66.58 -19.45
N SER A 4 12.63 66.49 -19.75
CA SER A 4 13.40 65.25 -19.87
C SER A 4 13.71 64.58 -18.54
N PHE A 5 13.78 65.34 -17.43
CA PHE A 5 14.11 64.77 -16.10
C PHE A 5 12.92 63.99 -15.53
N ILE A 6 11.73 64.55 -15.63
CA ILE A 6 10.47 63.90 -15.17
C ILE A 6 10.19 62.63 -15.98
N ALA A 7 10.40 62.68 -17.30
CA ALA A 7 10.23 61.48 -18.14
C ALA A 7 11.22 60.35 -17.81
N ARG A 8 12.48 60.66 -17.49
CA ARG A 8 13.51 59.71 -17.07
C ARG A 8 13.17 59.06 -15.72
N SER A 9 12.72 59.87 -14.75
CA SER A 9 12.32 59.38 -13.42
C SER A 9 11.08 58.45 -13.50
N ALA A 10 10.09 58.83 -14.32
CA ALA A 10 8.92 57.98 -14.53
C ALA A 10 9.26 56.64 -15.21
N PHE A 11 10.19 56.65 -16.19
CA PHE A 11 10.65 55.45 -16.87
C PHE A 11 11.38 54.47 -15.90
N ILE A 12 12.26 55.01 -15.02
CA ILE A 12 12.98 54.21 -14.02
C ILE A 12 11.99 53.59 -13.01
N LEU A 13 10.97 54.36 -12.57
CA LEU A 13 9.93 53.85 -11.68
C LEU A 13 9.08 52.73 -12.33
N CYS A 14 8.68 52.89 -13.58
CA CYS A 14 7.95 51.84 -14.29
C CYS A 14 8.81 50.59 -14.48
N LEU A 15 10.09 50.75 -14.82
CA LEU A 15 10.98 49.58 -14.97
C LEU A 15 11.17 48.85 -13.65
N GLY A 16 11.31 49.57 -12.53
CA GLY A 16 11.42 49.01 -11.18
C GLY A 16 10.17 48.22 -10.79
N LEU A 17 8.97 48.71 -11.11
CA LEU A 17 7.69 48.03 -10.86
C LEU A 17 7.55 46.75 -11.71
N ILE A 18 7.98 46.79 -12.96
CA ILE A 18 7.94 45.60 -13.84
C ILE A 18 8.90 44.52 -13.31
N VAL A 19 10.09 44.87 -12.89
CA VAL A 19 11.08 43.93 -12.31
C VAL A 19 10.55 43.34 -11.01
N ALA A 20 9.97 44.19 -10.12
CA ALA A 20 9.38 43.72 -8.88
C ALA A 20 8.20 42.77 -9.11
N ALA A 21 7.33 43.09 -10.07
CA ALA A 21 6.21 42.22 -10.47
C ALA A 21 6.70 40.87 -11.05
N ALA A 22 7.71 40.93 -11.92
CA ALA A 22 8.29 39.72 -12.50
C ALA A 22 8.98 38.84 -11.43
N ALA A 23 9.69 39.47 -10.46
CA ALA A 23 10.28 38.73 -9.33
C ALA A 23 9.20 38.12 -8.43
N PHE A 24 8.11 38.83 -8.16
CA PHE A 24 6.99 38.32 -7.35
C PHE A 24 6.27 37.16 -8.03
N ILE A 25 6.04 37.26 -9.33
CA ILE A 25 5.45 36.19 -10.16
C ILE A 25 6.41 35.00 -10.20
N GLY A 26 7.71 35.23 -10.42
CA GLY A 26 8.73 34.19 -10.40
C GLY A 26 8.82 33.46 -9.04
N MET A 27 8.73 34.21 -7.92
CA MET A 27 8.67 33.60 -6.59
C MET A 27 7.41 32.74 -6.39
N LYS A 28 6.25 33.22 -6.85
CA LYS A 28 4.99 32.41 -6.79
C LYS A 28 5.08 31.14 -7.62
N TYR A 29 5.64 31.21 -8.82
CA TYR A 29 5.83 30.02 -9.67
C TYR A 29 6.91 29.08 -9.11
N PHE A 30 7.96 29.62 -8.50
CA PHE A 30 9.00 28.81 -7.85
C PHE A 30 8.51 28.13 -6.57
N ASP A 31 7.70 28.82 -5.76
CA ASP A 31 7.09 28.28 -4.53
C ASP A 31 6.06 27.17 -4.84
N GLN A 32 5.35 27.29 -5.98
CA GLN A 32 4.44 26.27 -6.46
C GLN A 32 5.17 25.03 -7.01
N SER A 33 6.43 25.19 -7.46
CA SER A 33 7.28 24.09 -7.94
C SER A 33 8.02 23.38 -6.79
N THR A 34 8.19 24.02 -5.66
CA THR A 34 8.74 23.48 -4.41
C THR A 34 7.65 23.16 -3.38
N ALA A 35 6.40 22.93 -3.81
CA ALA A 35 5.46 22.20 -2.99
C ALA A 35 6.14 20.87 -2.66
N THR A 36 6.86 20.88 -1.55
CA THR A 36 7.50 19.74 -0.92
C THR A 36 6.42 18.66 -0.94
N LYS A 37 6.56 17.67 -1.85
CA LYS A 37 5.92 16.39 -1.61
C LYS A 37 6.30 16.08 -0.18
N LYS A 38 5.38 16.25 0.76
CA LYS A 38 5.49 15.64 2.08
C LYS A 38 5.78 14.20 1.75
N THR A 39 7.02 13.79 1.95
CA THR A 39 7.43 12.40 1.92
C THR A 39 6.88 11.82 3.23
N SER A 40 5.57 11.77 3.32
CA SER A 40 4.91 10.79 4.15
C SER A 40 5.53 9.49 3.66
N ALA A 41 6.14 8.73 4.54
CA ALA A 41 6.69 7.44 4.20
C ALA A 41 5.56 6.65 3.57
N LEU A 42 5.50 6.63 2.23
CA LEU A 42 4.41 6.01 1.50
C LEU A 42 4.45 4.53 1.86
N ILE A 43 3.34 4.03 2.36
CA ILE A 43 3.11 2.60 2.50
C ILE A 43 2.60 2.12 1.14
N GLY A 44 3.15 1.02 0.64
CA GLY A 44 2.83 0.51 -0.69
C GLY A 44 3.85 0.95 -1.74
N GLY A 45 3.77 0.32 -2.89
CA GLY A 45 4.66 0.53 -4.02
C GLY A 45 4.66 -0.66 -4.96
N PRO A 46 5.47 -0.62 -6.03
CA PRO A 46 5.53 -1.70 -7.00
C PRO A 46 6.07 -2.98 -6.36
N PHE A 47 5.51 -4.10 -6.80
CA PHE A 47 6.04 -5.43 -6.56
C PHE A 47 5.98 -6.27 -7.84
N ASN A 48 6.82 -7.30 -7.93
CA ASN A 48 6.77 -8.32 -8.98
C ASN A 48 6.94 -9.66 -8.30
N LEU A 49 5.85 -10.41 -8.19
CA LEU A 49 5.75 -11.66 -7.46
C LEU A 49 5.15 -12.75 -8.37
N VAL A 50 4.94 -13.93 -7.83
CA VAL A 50 4.28 -15.05 -8.50
C VAL A 50 3.08 -15.44 -7.65
N ASP A 51 1.92 -15.61 -8.27
CA ASP A 51 0.73 -16.06 -7.55
C ASP A 51 0.73 -17.58 -7.29
N HIS A 52 -0.20 -18.02 -6.47
CA HIS A 52 -0.37 -19.43 -6.08
C HIS A 52 -0.73 -20.36 -7.26
N THR A 53 -0.98 -19.80 -8.47
CA THR A 53 -1.18 -20.58 -9.72
C THR A 53 0.09 -20.64 -10.58
N GLY A 54 1.15 -19.93 -10.19
CA GLY A 54 2.42 -19.84 -10.93
C GLY A 54 2.48 -18.70 -11.93
N LYS A 55 1.50 -17.79 -11.96
CA LYS A 55 1.47 -16.65 -12.86
C LYS A 55 2.27 -15.47 -12.24
N ALA A 56 3.08 -14.79 -13.07
CA ALA A 56 3.72 -13.54 -12.65
C ALA A 56 2.66 -12.43 -12.46
N VAL A 57 2.74 -11.73 -11.32
CA VAL A 57 1.77 -10.73 -10.87
C VAL A 57 2.49 -9.51 -10.31
N SER A 58 1.96 -8.33 -10.59
CA SER A 58 2.41 -7.05 -10.07
C SER A 58 1.24 -6.27 -9.46
N GLU A 59 1.52 -5.15 -8.79
CA GLU A 59 0.47 -4.26 -8.28
C GLU A 59 -0.47 -3.75 -9.37
N LYS A 60 -0.01 -3.72 -10.63
CA LYS A 60 -0.81 -3.25 -11.78
C LYS A 60 -1.94 -4.21 -12.15
N ASP A 61 -1.78 -5.49 -11.84
CA ASP A 61 -2.81 -6.50 -12.10
C ASP A 61 -4.06 -6.31 -11.22
N PHE A 62 -3.95 -5.49 -10.18
CA PHE A 62 -5.04 -5.14 -9.25
C PHE A 62 -5.63 -3.75 -9.49
N GLN A 63 -5.18 -3.02 -10.52
CA GLN A 63 -5.71 -1.68 -10.80
C GLN A 63 -7.22 -1.71 -11.02
N GLY A 64 -7.93 -0.71 -10.46
CA GLY A 64 -9.39 -0.63 -10.47
C GLY A 64 -10.07 -1.41 -9.36
N LYS A 65 -9.31 -2.14 -8.52
CA LYS A 65 -9.82 -2.85 -7.34
C LYS A 65 -9.03 -2.45 -6.08
N TYR A 66 -9.67 -2.59 -4.96
CA TYR A 66 -8.98 -2.51 -3.67
C TYR A 66 -8.21 -3.82 -3.43
N MET A 67 -7.02 -3.73 -2.82
CA MET A 67 -6.31 -4.89 -2.29
C MET A 67 -6.37 -4.87 -0.77
N LEU A 68 -6.79 -5.97 -0.17
CA LEU A 68 -6.71 -6.18 1.28
C LEU A 68 -5.55 -7.13 1.57
N ILE A 69 -4.37 -6.56 1.86
CA ILE A 69 -3.08 -7.26 1.87
C ILE A 69 -2.67 -7.63 3.29
N TYR A 70 -2.32 -8.88 3.50
CA TYR A 70 -1.66 -9.36 4.71
C TYR A 70 -0.32 -10.01 4.37
N PHE A 71 0.74 -9.66 5.12
CA PHE A 71 2.04 -10.30 5.02
C PHE A 71 2.20 -11.32 6.13
N GLY A 72 2.62 -12.54 5.79
CA GLY A 72 2.78 -13.64 6.74
C GLY A 72 3.51 -14.82 6.11
N TYR A 73 3.36 -16.01 6.68
CA TYR A 73 3.93 -17.25 6.14
C TYR A 73 3.06 -18.45 6.49
N THR A 74 3.13 -19.50 5.67
CA THR A 74 2.22 -20.66 5.80
C THR A 74 2.49 -21.51 7.06
N TYR A 75 3.72 -21.54 7.54
CA TYR A 75 4.15 -22.26 8.73
C TYR A 75 3.89 -21.53 10.05
N CYS A 76 3.22 -20.37 10.02
CA CYS A 76 2.86 -19.63 11.22
C CYS A 76 1.80 -20.41 12.04
N PRO A 77 2.07 -20.74 13.31
CA PRO A 77 1.18 -21.62 14.07
C PRO A 77 -0.09 -20.93 14.59
N ASP A 78 -0.16 -19.59 14.60
CA ASP A 78 -1.24 -18.85 15.30
C ASP A 78 -1.62 -17.55 14.62
N VAL A 79 -0.76 -16.55 14.60
CA VAL A 79 -1.11 -15.17 14.24
C VAL A 79 -1.59 -15.02 12.79
N CYS A 80 -0.95 -15.72 11.83
CA CYS A 80 -1.31 -15.65 10.43
C CYS A 80 -2.69 -16.26 10.15
N PRO A 81 -2.97 -17.54 10.52
CA PRO A 81 -4.28 -18.12 10.27
C PRO A 81 -5.39 -17.35 10.98
N THR A 82 -5.17 -16.87 12.20
CA THR A 82 -6.13 -16.04 12.93
C THR A 82 -6.43 -14.74 12.17
N SER A 83 -5.40 -14.01 11.72
CA SER A 83 -5.59 -12.75 10.97
C SER A 83 -6.28 -12.96 9.63
N LEU A 84 -5.96 -14.04 8.90
CA LEU A 84 -6.60 -14.36 7.63
C LEU A 84 -8.06 -14.82 7.81
N THR A 85 -8.38 -15.50 8.92
CA THR A 85 -9.75 -15.84 9.27
C THR A 85 -10.57 -14.57 9.53
N LEU A 86 -10.08 -13.65 10.36
CA LEU A 86 -10.77 -12.37 10.63
C LEU A 86 -10.94 -11.53 9.35
N LEU A 87 -9.96 -11.55 8.47
CA LEU A 87 -10.04 -10.90 7.15
C LEU A 87 -11.13 -11.57 6.28
N SER A 88 -11.17 -12.89 6.24
CA SER A 88 -12.18 -13.64 5.49
C SER A 88 -13.60 -13.39 6.00
N GLU A 89 -13.79 -13.43 7.31
CA GLU A 89 -15.07 -13.09 7.95
C GLU A 89 -15.53 -11.66 7.64
N ALA A 90 -14.58 -10.70 7.61
CA ALA A 90 -14.89 -9.34 7.20
C ALA A 90 -15.36 -9.26 5.74
N MET A 91 -14.75 -10.02 4.85
CA MET A 91 -15.17 -10.12 3.46
C MET A 91 -16.56 -10.79 3.34
N ASP A 92 -16.85 -11.85 4.11
CA ASP A 92 -18.15 -12.50 4.16
C ASP A 92 -19.25 -11.53 4.62
N ILE A 93 -18.98 -10.69 5.62
CA ILE A 93 -19.92 -9.65 6.08
C ILE A 93 -20.20 -8.63 4.96
N ILE A 94 -19.17 -8.20 4.22
CA ILE A 94 -19.34 -7.28 3.10
C ILE A 94 -20.15 -7.96 1.98
N GLU A 95 -19.84 -9.20 1.64
CA GLU A 95 -20.52 -9.96 0.59
C GLU A 95 -21.99 -10.21 0.94
N ALA A 96 -22.29 -10.55 2.20
CA ALA A 96 -23.66 -10.73 2.67
C ALA A 96 -24.47 -9.43 2.61
N LYS A 97 -23.83 -8.27 2.79
CA LYS A 97 -24.47 -6.96 2.72
C LYS A 97 -24.63 -6.47 1.28
N ASP A 98 -23.59 -6.56 0.47
CA ASP A 98 -23.59 -6.18 -0.93
C ASP A 98 -22.50 -6.95 -1.72
N PRO A 99 -22.88 -8.00 -2.47
CA PRO A 99 -21.94 -8.78 -3.27
C PRO A 99 -21.20 -7.97 -4.35
N ALA A 100 -21.73 -6.81 -4.78
CA ALA A 100 -21.07 -5.97 -5.77
C ALA A 100 -19.87 -5.24 -5.11
N LEU A 101 -20.02 -4.80 -3.87
CA LEU A 101 -18.93 -4.18 -3.11
C LEU A 101 -17.83 -5.18 -2.78
N ALA A 102 -18.18 -6.42 -2.41
CA ALA A 102 -17.18 -7.46 -2.17
C ALA A 102 -16.30 -7.75 -3.39
N LYS A 103 -16.86 -7.70 -4.61
CA LYS A 103 -16.11 -7.87 -5.87
C LYS A 103 -15.13 -6.77 -6.17
N LEU A 104 -15.26 -5.60 -5.53
CA LEU A 104 -14.30 -4.51 -5.64
C LEU A 104 -13.02 -4.74 -4.82
N VAL A 105 -13.03 -5.71 -3.90
CA VAL A 105 -11.90 -6.01 -3.01
C VAL A 105 -11.29 -7.35 -3.36
N THR A 106 -9.99 -7.39 -3.47
CA THR A 106 -9.21 -8.63 -3.63
C THR A 106 -8.39 -8.85 -2.37
N PRO A 107 -8.68 -9.89 -1.57
CA PRO A 107 -7.81 -10.32 -0.49
C PRO A 107 -6.50 -10.87 -1.05
N VAL A 108 -5.38 -10.45 -0.46
CA VAL A 108 -4.04 -10.84 -0.92
C VAL A 108 -3.19 -11.25 0.28
N PHE A 109 -2.64 -12.45 0.22
CA PHE A 109 -1.66 -12.96 1.18
C PHE A 109 -0.28 -12.98 0.53
N ILE A 110 0.68 -12.22 1.07
CA ILE A 110 2.06 -12.16 0.57
C ILE A 110 2.98 -12.84 1.57
N THR A 111 3.73 -13.85 1.10
CA THR A 111 4.68 -14.51 2.00
C THR A 111 5.84 -13.61 2.40
N VAL A 112 6.36 -13.84 3.61
CA VAL A 112 7.66 -13.33 4.09
C VAL A 112 8.70 -14.44 4.19
N ASP A 113 8.34 -15.67 3.81
CA ASP A 113 9.20 -16.85 3.85
C ASP A 113 9.18 -17.65 2.53
N PRO A 114 9.68 -17.07 1.45
CA PRO A 114 9.62 -17.71 0.12
C PRO A 114 10.45 -19.01 0.01
N GLU A 115 11.32 -19.28 0.98
CA GLU A 115 12.09 -20.53 1.00
C GLU A 115 11.20 -21.75 1.27
N ARG A 116 10.19 -21.62 2.14
CA ARG A 116 9.21 -22.68 2.45
C ARG A 116 7.91 -22.51 1.70
N ASP A 117 7.50 -21.28 1.46
CA ASP A 117 6.21 -20.94 0.85
C ASP A 117 6.30 -20.96 -0.69
N THR A 118 6.43 -22.17 -1.25
CA THR A 118 6.42 -22.40 -2.68
C THR A 118 5.03 -22.09 -3.27
N VAL A 119 4.92 -22.02 -4.60
CA VAL A 119 3.63 -21.86 -5.30
C VAL A 119 2.61 -22.89 -4.85
N SER A 120 3.00 -24.17 -4.71
CA SER A 120 2.11 -25.23 -4.23
C SER A 120 1.68 -25.02 -2.78
N ALA A 121 2.64 -24.69 -1.88
CA ALA A 121 2.32 -24.45 -0.47
C ALA A 121 1.36 -23.27 -0.31
N MET A 122 1.56 -22.22 -1.10
CA MET A 122 0.67 -21.05 -1.12
C MET A 122 -0.73 -21.41 -1.62
N ASN A 123 -0.84 -22.26 -2.67
CA ASN A 123 -2.12 -22.73 -3.16
C ASN A 123 -2.91 -23.49 -2.08
N ASP A 124 -2.27 -24.49 -1.49
CA ASP A 124 -2.88 -25.34 -0.46
C ASP A 124 -3.28 -24.54 0.81
N TYR A 125 -2.57 -23.44 1.06
CA TYR A 125 -2.83 -22.59 2.22
C TYR A 125 -4.00 -21.62 1.99
N VAL A 126 -3.99 -20.86 0.87
CA VAL A 126 -4.99 -19.81 0.65
C VAL A 126 -6.39 -20.35 0.36
N GLU A 127 -6.53 -21.58 -0.13
CA GLU A 127 -7.82 -22.24 -0.36
C GLU A 127 -8.65 -22.46 0.92
N ASN A 128 -8.02 -22.37 2.09
CA ASN A 128 -8.69 -22.50 3.39
C ASN A 128 -9.34 -21.18 3.87
N PHE A 129 -9.22 -20.10 3.12
CA PHE A 129 -9.70 -18.77 3.50
C PHE A 129 -10.75 -18.26 2.52
N TYR A 130 -10.82 -16.93 2.31
CA TYR A 130 -11.82 -16.36 1.42
C TYR A 130 -11.64 -16.82 -0.04
N PRO A 131 -12.70 -17.24 -0.75
CA PRO A 131 -12.60 -17.94 -2.04
C PRO A 131 -11.83 -17.21 -3.15
N THR A 132 -11.76 -15.87 -3.09
CA THR A 132 -11.01 -15.07 -4.08
C THR A 132 -9.66 -14.58 -3.55
N MET A 133 -9.18 -15.14 -2.44
CA MET A 133 -7.87 -14.82 -1.89
C MET A 133 -6.75 -15.23 -2.85
N ILE A 134 -5.82 -14.32 -3.07
CA ILE A 134 -4.64 -14.56 -3.90
C ILE A 134 -3.41 -14.68 -3.00
N GLY A 135 -2.74 -15.82 -3.03
CA GLY A 135 -1.44 -16.02 -2.39
C GLY A 135 -0.31 -15.59 -3.33
N LEU A 136 0.64 -14.82 -2.83
CA LEU A 136 1.79 -14.33 -3.59
C LEU A 136 3.09 -14.78 -2.95
N THR A 137 3.99 -15.35 -3.77
CA THR A 137 5.36 -15.74 -3.42
C THR A 137 6.34 -15.24 -4.47
N GLY A 138 7.61 -15.61 -4.38
CA GLY A 138 8.63 -15.20 -5.34
C GLY A 138 10.03 -15.57 -4.88
N THR A 139 11.06 -14.93 -5.43
CA THR A 139 12.41 -15.04 -4.88
C THR A 139 12.53 -14.25 -3.58
N THR A 140 13.54 -14.55 -2.78
CA THR A 140 13.83 -13.79 -1.54
C THR A 140 13.99 -12.29 -1.81
N GLU A 141 14.62 -11.92 -2.93
CA GLU A 141 14.80 -10.53 -3.33
C GLU A 141 13.48 -9.84 -3.69
N GLN A 142 12.59 -10.56 -4.40
CA GLN A 142 11.27 -10.05 -4.80
C GLN A 142 10.38 -9.83 -3.56
N VAL A 143 10.34 -10.79 -2.66
CA VAL A 143 9.59 -10.70 -1.40
C VAL A 143 10.15 -9.59 -0.52
N SER A 144 11.47 -9.50 -0.40
CA SER A 144 12.13 -8.43 0.37
C SER A 144 11.82 -7.03 -0.20
N ALA A 145 11.81 -6.88 -1.53
CA ALA A 145 11.44 -5.62 -2.17
C ALA A 145 9.97 -5.24 -1.89
N ALA A 146 9.05 -6.21 -1.98
CA ALA A 146 7.65 -6.01 -1.64
C ALA A 146 7.48 -5.61 -0.17
N ALA A 147 8.02 -6.38 0.78
CA ALA A 147 7.95 -6.09 2.21
C ALA A 147 8.49 -4.69 2.54
N LYS A 148 9.62 -4.31 1.93
CA LYS A 148 10.21 -2.97 2.10
C LYS A 148 9.28 -1.86 1.60
N SER A 149 8.60 -2.05 0.46
CA SER A 149 7.64 -1.09 -0.09
C SER A 149 6.45 -0.87 0.85
N TYR A 150 6.00 -1.92 1.51
CA TYR A 150 4.89 -1.88 2.48
C TYR A 150 5.32 -1.61 3.93
N ARG A 151 6.62 -1.36 4.17
CA ARG A 151 7.18 -1.13 5.51
C ARG A 151 6.95 -2.31 6.47
N VAL A 152 6.89 -3.50 5.94
CA VAL A 152 6.77 -4.74 6.72
C VAL A 152 8.15 -5.12 7.25
N PHE A 153 8.24 -5.24 8.57
CA PHE A 153 9.38 -5.86 9.23
C PHE A 153 9.18 -7.38 9.24
N TYR A 154 10.23 -8.12 8.96
CA TYR A 154 10.27 -9.57 9.16
C TYR A 154 11.71 -10.05 9.38
N GLN A 155 11.87 -11.11 10.14
CA GLN A 155 13.16 -11.79 10.37
C GLN A 155 12.95 -13.23 10.77
N LYS A 156 13.94 -14.09 10.50
CA LYS A 156 13.96 -15.46 11.02
C LYS A 156 14.23 -15.42 12.53
N ALA A 157 13.46 -16.19 13.27
CA ALA A 157 13.62 -16.46 14.69
C ALA A 157 13.94 -17.95 14.87
N GLU A 158 15.13 -18.25 15.36
CA GLU A 158 15.54 -19.64 15.64
C GLU A 158 14.73 -20.20 16.80
N VAL A 159 14.37 -21.48 16.73
CA VAL A 159 13.72 -22.21 17.80
C VAL A 159 14.77 -23.04 18.50
N GLU A 160 14.93 -22.86 19.83
CA GLU A 160 15.91 -23.62 20.65
C GLU A 160 15.69 -25.11 20.44
N ASP A 161 16.80 -25.86 20.35
CA ASP A 161 16.86 -27.31 20.19
C ASP A 161 16.10 -27.86 18.93
N SER A 162 15.88 -27.06 17.92
CA SER A 162 15.21 -27.45 16.68
C SER A 162 15.97 -26.96 15.43
N ASN A 163 15.83 -27.71 14.34
CA ASN A 163 16.24 -27.23 13.02
C ASN A 163 15.14 -26.37 12.34
N GLU A 164 14.02 -26.19 13.02
CA GLU A 164 12.90 -25.36 12.57
C GLU A 164 13.16 -23.89 12.94
N TYR A 165 12.55 -22.99 12.18
CA TYR A 165 12.54 -21.56 12.49
C TYR A 165 11.13 -20.98 12.34
N LEU A 166 10.85 -19.93 13.07
CA LEU A 166 9.68 -19.09 12.90
C LEU A 166 10.07 -17.78 12.22
N MET A 167 9.07 -17.03 11.78
CA MET A 167 9.29 -15.68 11.25
C MET A 167 8.60 -14.67 12.16
N ASP A 168 9.39 -13.79 12.76
CA ASP A 168 8.85 -12.57 13.35
C ASP A 168 8.45 -11.63 12.22
N HIS A 169 7.22 -11.11 12.22
CA HIS A 169 6.77 -10.16 11.22
C HIS A 169 5.71 -9.20 11.73
N SER A 170 5.53 -8.09 11.01
CA SER A 170 4.46 -7.13 11.28
C SER A 170 3.10 -7.74 10.96
N SER A 171 2.24 -7.89 11.98
CA SER A 171 0.88 -8.44 11.85
C SER A 171 -0.13 -7.34 11.54
N ILE A 172 -0.05 -6.78 10.34
CA ILE A 172 -0.87 -5.66 9.87
C ILE A 172 -1.55 -6.04 8.54
N THR A 173 -2.85 -5.77 8.45
CA THR A 173 -3.61 -5.87 7.20
C THR A 173 -3.72 -4.49 6.56
N TYR A 174 -3.28 -4.33 5.32
CA TYR A 174 -3.29 -3.07 4.58
C TYR A 174 -4.44 -3.04 3.60
N LEU A 175 -5.21 -1.95 3.58
CA LEU A 175 -6.17 -1.65 2.52
C LEU A 175 -5.53 -0.66 1.55
N MET A 176 -5.37 -1.10 0.30
CA MET A 176 -4.87 -0.29 -0.81
C MET A 176 -6.03 0.05 -1.73
N GLY A 177 -6.03 1.28 -2.24
CA GLY A 177 -7.06 1.76 -3.17
C GLY A 177 -6.92 1.23 -4.59
N PRO A 178 -7.88 1.55 -5.47
CA PRO A 178 -7.89 1.12 -6.87
C PRO A 178 -6.69 1.65 -7.69
N ASP A 179 -6.03 2.66 -7.20
CA ASP A 179 -4.81 3.26 -7.74
C ASP A 179 -3.52 2.73 -7.08
N SER A 180 -3.64 1.65 -6.30
CA SER A 180 -2.59 1.05 -5.48
C SER A 180 -2.00 1.97 -4.41
N ASN A 181 -2.63 3.10 -4.10
CA ASN A 181 -2.25 3.96 -3.01
C ASN A 181 -2.79 3.44 -1.67
N TYR A 182 -2.03 3.73 -0.61
CA TYR A 182 -2.43 3.38 0.75
C TYR A 182 -3.71 4.14 1.16
N VAL A 183 -4.68 3.41 1.67
CA VAL A 183 -5.94 3.95 2.20
C VAL A 183 -5.96 3.85 3.72
N LYS A 184 -5.79 2.64 4.27
CA LYS A 184 -5.90 2.35 5.69
C LYS A 184 -5.14 1.08 6.05
N HIS A 185 -4.95 0.84 7.33
CA HIS A 185 -4.51 -0.45 7.83
C HIS A 185 -5.32 -0.88 9.06
N TYR A 186 -5.29 -2.17 9.34
CA TYR A 186 -5.91 -2.81 10.49
C TYR A 186 -4.85 -3.60 11.25
N GLY A 187 -4.76 -3.36 12.55
CA GLY A 187 -3.83 -4.10 13.42
C GLY A 187 -4.31 -5.53 13.70
N HIS A 188 -3.41 -6.35 14.20
CA HIS A 188 -3.76 -7.69 14.68
C HIS A 188 -4.90 -7.63 15.71
N GLY A 189 -5.86 -8.55 15.58
CA GLY A 189 -7.03 -8.62 16.47
C GLY A 189 -8.12 -7.57 16.19
N THR A 190 -8.02 -6.80 15.09
CA THR A 190 -9.17 -6.01 14.63
C THR A 190 -10.31 -6.96 14.27
N GLY A 191 -11.44 -6.85 14.97
CA GLY A 191 -12.60 -7.73 14.75
C GLY A 191 -13.18 -7.58 13.34
N PRO A 192 -13.78 -8.65 12.78
CA PRO A 192 -14.30 -8.66 11.40
C PRO A 192 -15.41 -7.63 11.18
N ASP A 193 -16.29 -7.41 12.15
CA ASP A 193 -17.35 -6.39 12.08
C ASP A 193 -16.77 -4.97 11.95
N VAL A 194 -15.70 -4.67 12.71
CA VAL A 194 -15.04 -3.35 12.69
C VAL A 194 -14.33 -3.15 11.36
N MET A 195 -13.66 -4.18 10.86
CA MET A 195 -12.98 -4.16 9.57
C MET A 195 -14.00 -3.96 8.44
N ALA A 196 -15.05 -4.78 8.42
CA ALA A 196 -16.11 -4.71 7.41
C ALA A 196 -16.83 -3.35 7.41
N ALA A 197 -17.25 -2.84 8.57
CA ALA A 197 -17.90 -1.54 8.68
C ALA A 197 -17.02 -0.41 8.13
N SER A 198 -15.73 -0.42 8.52
CA SER A 198 -14.76 0.55 8.01
C SER A 198 -14.54 0.47 6.50
N MET A 199 -14.50 -0.75 5.94
CA MET A 199 -14.34 -0.94 4.49
C MET A 199 -15.61 -0.51 3.73
N LEU A 200 -16.80 -0.82 4.24
CA LEU A 200 -18.07 -0.41 3.63
C LEU A 200 -18.19 1.13 3.52
N GLU A 201 -17.74 1.87 4.54
CA GLU A 201 -17.69 3.34 4.47
C GLU A 201 -16.79 3.84 3.33
N ILE A 202 -15.68 3.14 3.06
CA ILE A 202 -14.72 3.50 2.00
C ILE A 202 -15.26 3.11 0.62
N LEU A 203 -15.84 1.91 0.50
CA LEU A 203 -16.31 1.36 -0.78
C LEU A 203 -17.58 2.06 -1.31
N THR A 204 -18.30 2.80 -0.47
CA THR A 204 -19.54 3.51 -0.84
C THR A 204 -19.35 5.01 -1.11
N GLN A 205 -18.11 5.52 -1.06
CA GLN A 205 -17.77 6.90 -1.40
C GLN A 205 -17.55 7.07 -2.89
#